data_2dea235c315b3618f6abc643b093abfa
#
_entry.id   2dea235c315b3618f6abc643b093abfa
#
_cell.length_a   1.000
_cell.length_b   1.000
_cell.length_c   1.000
_cell.angle_alpha   90.00
_cell.angle_beta   90.00
_cell.angle_gamma   90.00
#
_symmetry.space_group_name_H-M   'P 1'
#
loop_
_entity.id
_entity.type
_entity.pdbx_description
1 polymer ?
#
loop_
_entity_poly.entity_id
_entity_poly.type
_entity_poly.pdbx_seq_one_letter_code
_entity_poly.pdbx_strand_id
1 'polypeptide(L)'
;MNRRRLSPCQWKKTKAIVGRFLEALDQQNFDALKEHPGLYQTVVRQPIIRAAFPDLRTTVEHQVAEGDTVATRATMRGTHRGPLFGVEPTNQQLTWSVLLMDRIVDGKIVLHHANADWIGVLVKLGVVAAPGGELPRRLQAEDTGGDGPTRD
;
A
#
# COMPACT_ATOMS: atom_id res chain seq x y z
N MET A 1 28.19 10.20 -15.82
CA MET A 1 27.71 9.28 -14.77
C MET A 1 27.62 7.88 -15.37
N ASN A 2 28.54 6.99 -15.01
CA ASN A 2 28.66 5.67 -15.65
C ASN A 2 27.65 4.70 -15.01
N ARG A 3 26.44 4.60 -15.57
CA ARG A 3 25.46 3.59 -15.16
C ARG A 3 25.96 2.23 -15.64
N ARG A 4 26.54 1.44 -14.74
CA ARG A 4 26.89 0.05 -15.04
C ARG A 4 25.60 -0.68 -15.42
N ARG A 5 25.46 -1.07 -16.68
CA ARG A 5 24.39 -1.96 -17.11
C ARG A 5 24.61 -3.32 -16.44
N LEU A 6 23.70 -3.70 -15.55
CA LEU A 6 23.73 -5.02 -14.94
C LEU A 6 23.40 -6.08 -16.01
N SER A 7 23.99 -7.26 -15.84
CA SER A 7 23.69 -8.40 -16.71
C SER A 7 22.26 -8.93 -16.47
N PRO A 8 21.65 -9.64 -17.43
CA PRO A 8 20.34 -10.27 -17.23
C PRO A 8 20.25 -11.15 -15.98
N CYS A 9 21.35 -11.78 -15.57
CA CYS A 9 21.43 -12.58 -14.36
C CYS A 9 21.33 -11.72 -13.09
N GLN A 10 21.92 -10.53 -13.10
CA GLN A 10 21.83 -9.60 -11.96
C GLN A 10 20.42 -9.03 -11.80
N TRP A 11 19.69 -8.74 -12.89
CA TRP A 11 18.29 -8.30 -12.83
C TRP A 11 17.37 -9.36 -12.23
N LYS A 12 17.60 -10.65 -12.56
CA LYS A 12 16.84 -11.74 -11.92
C LYS A 12 17.07 -11.78 -10.42
N LYS A 13 18.32 -11.58 -9.97
CA LYS A 13 18.67 -11.56 -8.53
C LYS A 13 18.02 -10.37 -7.81
N THR A 14 18.06 -9.15 -8.38
CA THR A 14 17.46 -7.96 -7.76
C THR A 14 15.93 -8.10 -7.66
N LYS A 15 15.26 -8.58 -8.70
CA LYS A 15 13.82 -8.85 -8.68
C LYS A 15 13.46 -9.91 -7.63
N ALA A 16 14.28 -10.96 -7.48
CA ALA A 16 14.05 -12.00 -6.48
C ALA A 16 14.15 -11.47 -5.04
N ILE A 17 14.98 -10.44 -4.78
CA ILE A 17 15.04 -9.79 -3.47
C ILE A 17 13.72 -9.11 -3.15
N VAL A 18 13.16 -8.35 -4.08
CA VAL A 18 11.85 -7.69 -3.92
C VAL A 18 10.74 -8.73 -3.77
N GLY A 19 10.80 -9.83 -4.52
CA GLY A 19 9.84 -10.95 -4.38
C GLY A 19 9.84 -11.51 -2.97
N ARG A 20 11.01 -11.84 -2.40
CA ARG A 20 11.14 -12.34 -1.02
C ARG A 20 10.65 -11.34 0.02
N PHE A 21 10.89 -10.05 -0.19
CA PHE A 21 10.36 -8.99 0.66
C PHE A 21 8.82 -9.02 0.69
N LEU A 22 8.16 -9.06 -0.47
CA LEU A 22 6.70 -9.10 -0.55
C LEU A 22 6.12 -10.39 0.07
N GLU A 23 6.81 -11.51 -0.13
CA GLU A 23 6.46 -12.79 0.48
C GLU A 23 6.58 -12.73 2.02
N ALA A 24 7.65 -12.16 2.54
CA ALA A 24 7.83 -11.95 3.98
C ALA A 24 6.75 -11.02 4.57
N LEU A 25 6.32 -9.98 3.84
CA LEU A 25 5.17 -9.15 4.22
C LEU A 25 3.89 -9.97 4.31
N ASP A 26 3.59 -10.79 3.31
CA ASP A 26 2.38 -11.61 3.28
C ASP A 26 2.36 -12.68 4.37
N GLN A 27 3.54 -13.18 4.75
CA GLN A 27 3.73 -14.12 5.86
C GLN A 27 3.82 -13.44 7.23
N GLN A 28 3.79 -12.10 7.28
CA GLN A 28 3.98 -11.28 8.47
C GLN A 28 5.34 -11.54 9.19
N ASN A 29 6.34 -11.95 8.43
CA ASN A 29 7.71 -12.15 8.91
C ASN A 29 8.47 -10.81 8.89
N PHE A 30 8.14 -9.93 9.83
CA PHE A 30 8.74 -8.59 9.91
C PHE A 30 10.21 -8.61 10.35
N ASP A 31 10.66 -9.66 11.02
CA ASP A 31 12.07 -9.77 11.42
C ASP A 31 12.99 -9.92 10.21
N ALA A 32 12.58 -10.68 9.21
CA ALA A 32 13.31 -10.78 7.94
C ALA A 32 13.44 -9.43 7.20
N LEU A 33 12.53 -8.50 7.43
CA LEU A 33 12.54 -7.18 6.79
C LEU A 33 13.48 -6.18 7.47
N LYS A 34 13.83 -6.40 8.74
CA LYS A 34 14.72 -5.50 9.51
C LYS A 34 16.15 -5.45 8.95
N GLU A 35 16.56 -6.48 8.19
CA GLU A 35 17.86 -6.50 7.50
C GLU A 35 17.94 -5.51 6.33
N HIS A 36 16.81 -4.98 5.89
CA HIS A 36 16.69 -4.05 4.78
C HIS A 36 16.46 -2.62 5.28
N PRO A 37 17.48 -1.74 5.34
CA PRO A 37 17.34 -0.41 5.94
C PRO A 37 16.29 0.46 5.24
N GLY A 38 16.05 0.27 3.94
CA GLY A 38 15.01 0.98 3.20
C GLY A 38 13.59 0.62 3.61
N LEU A 39 13.36 -0.51 4.30
CA LEU A 39 12.02 -0.98 4.67
C LEU A 39 11.57 -0.53 6.07
N TYR A 40 12.34 0.28 6.78
CA TYR A 40 12.01 0.70 8.14
C TYR A 40 10.58 1.25 8.27
N GLN A 41 10.19 2.19 7.41
CA GLN A 41 8.85 2.79 7.45
C GLN A 41 7.74 1.77 7.12
N THR A 42 8.03 0.83 6.24
CA THR A 42 7.11 -0.25 5.89
C THR A 42 6.88 -1.16 7.10
N VAL A 43 7.95 -1.59 7.77
CA VAL A 43 7.86 -2.42 8.99
C VAL A 43 7.04 -1.73 10.08
N VAL A 44 7.23 -0.42 10.30
CA VAL A 44 6.49 0.35 11.31
C VAL A 44 5.00 0.47 10.97
N ARG A 45 4.65 0.60 9.69
CA ARG A 45 3.24 0.80 9.26
C ARG A 45 2.47 -0.50 9.06
N GLN A 46 3.14 -1.61 8.80
CA GLN A 46 2.47 -2.89 8.48
C GLN A 46 1.50 -3.37 9.57
N PRO A 47 1.77 -3.27 10.88
CA PRO A 47 0.81 -3.67 11.90
C PRO A 47 -0.54 -2.96 11.76
N ILE A 48 -0.56 -1.68 11.40
CA ILE A 48 -1.79 -0.90 11.18
C ILE A 48 -2.56 -1.44 9.98
N ILE A 49 -1.87 -1.65 8.86
CA ILE A 49 -2.48 -2.18 7.63
C ILE A 49 -3.00 -3.61 7.85
N ARG A 50 -2.25 -4.44 8.58
CA ARG A 50 -2.66 -5.82 8.89
C ARG A 50 -3.80 -5.89 9.90
N ALA A 51 -3.92 -4.94 10.81
CA ALA A 51 -5.09 -4.82 11.68
C ALA A 51 -6.36 -4.50 10.86
N ALA A 52 -6.24 -3.62 9.86
CA ALA A 52 -7.36 -3.30 8.96
C ALA A 52 -7.69 -4.44 7.98
N PHE A 53 -6.67 -5.16 7.50
CA PHE A 53 -6.79 -6.26 6.53
C PHE A 53 -6.01 -7.49 6.99
N PRO A 54 -6.55 -8.31 7.92
CA PRO A 54 -5.83 -9.48 8.46
C PRO A 54 -5.46 -10.53 7.41
N ASP A 55 -6.27 -10.63 6.35
CA ASP A 55 -6.12 -11.56 5.23
C ASP A 55 -5.43 -10.93 4.00
N LEU A 56 -4.70 -9.81 4.20
CA LEU A 56 -4.02 -9.10 3.12
C LEU A 56 -3.07 -10.03 2.34
N ARG A 57 -3.18 -9.97 1.00
CA ARG A 57 -2.31 -10.66 0.05
C ARG A 57 -1.83 -9.70 -1.02
N THR A 58 -0.61 -9.92 -1.46
CA THR A 58 0.04 -9.13 -2.50
C THR A 58 0.35 -10.01 -3.71
N THR A 59 -0.13 -9.63 -4.88
CA THR A 59 0.17 -10.31 -6.14
C THR A 59 1.04 -9.40 -7.01
N VAL A 60 2.23 -9.86 -7.37
CA VAL A 60 3.10 -9.15 -8.31
C VAL A 60 2.57 -9.33 -9.73
N GLU A 61 2.21 -8.22 -10.37
CA GLU A 61 1.71 -8.20 -11.75
C GLU A 61 2.86 -8.05 -12.74
N HIS A 62 3.78 -7.13 -12.44
CA HIS A 62 4.87 -6.82 -13.34
C HIS A 62 6.07 -6.25 -12.59
N GLN A 63 7.28 -6.61 -13.05
CA GLN A 63 8.53 -6.05 -12.54
C GLN A 63 9.48 -5.68 -13.67
N VAL A 64 10.05 -4.51 -13.58
CA VAL A 64 11.17 -4.06 -14.42
C VAL A 64 12.37 -3.74 -13.53
N ALA A 65 13.56 -3.96 -14.06
CA ALA A 65 14.80 -3.65 -13.34
C ALA A 65 15.76 -2.91 -14.27
N GLU A 66 16.34 -1.82 -13.77
CA GLU A 66 17.41 -1.08 -14.42
C GLU A 66 18.48 -0.71 -13.39
N GLY A 67 19.73 -1.07 -13.66
CA GLY A 67 20.80 -0.88 -12.69
C GLY A 67 20.48 -1.58 -11.36
N ASP A 68 20.61 -0.85 -10.27
CA ASP A 68 20.32 -1.31 -8.91
C ASP A 68 18.85 -1.10 -8.49
N THR A 69 17.98 -0.66 -9.40
CA THR A 69 16.59 -0.28 -9.11
C THR A 69 15.62 -1.28 -9.72
N VAL A 70 14.59 -1.64 -8.95
CA VAL A 70 13.46 -2.48 -9.37
C VAL A 70 12.18 -1.69 -9.19
N ALA A 71 11.40 -1.55 -10.26
CA ALA A 71 10.03 -1.08 -10.19
C ALA A 71 9.08 -2.28 -10.25
N THR A 72 8.11 -2.31 -9.34
CA THR A 72 7.12 -3.39 -9.23
C THR A 72 5.72 -2.82 -9.25
N ARG A 73 4.88 -3.32 -10.15
CA ARG A 73 3.43 -3.15 -10.06
C ARG A 73 2.85 -4.39 -9.39
N ALA A 74 2.07 -4.19 -8.35
CA ALA A 74 1.40 -5.26 -7.64
C ALA A 74 -0.06 -4.90 -7.34
N THR A 75 -0.86 -5.93 -7.09
CA THR A 75 -2.25 -5.84 -6.63
C THR A 75 -2.32 -6.33 -5.20
N MET A 76 -2.91 -5.53 -4.33
CA MET A 76 -3.22 -5.89 -2.96
C MET A 76 -4.71 -6.22 -2.84
N ARG A 77 -5.04 -7.27 -2.08
CA ARG A 77 -6.41 -7.72 -1.80
C ARG A 77 -6.55 -8.09 -0.34
N GLY A 78 -7.62 -7.63 0.29
CA GLY A 78 -7.92 -7.97 1.68
C GLY A 78 -9.35 -7.62 2.05
N THR A 79 -9.83 -8.17 3.15
CA THR A 79 -11.14 -7.88 3.73
C THR A 79 -11.00 -6.82 4.82
N HIS A 80 -11.76 -5.73 4.73
CA HIS A 80 -11.72 -4.62 5.68
C HIS A 80 -12.39 -5.04 7.00
N ARG A 81 -11.59 -5.53 7.95
CA ARG A 81 -12.04 -6.06 9.24
C ARG A 81 -11.59 -5.27 10.45
N GLY A 82 -10.75 -4.27 10.28
CA GLY A 82 -10.31 -3.36 11.33
C GLY A 82 -10.39 -1.90 10.91
N PRO A 83 -10.26 -0.94 11.85
CA PRO A 83 -10.32 0.48 11.53
C PRO A 83 -9.26 0.90 10.52
N LEU A 84 -9.63 1.73 9.53
CA LEU A 84 -8.73 2.27 8.52
C LEU A 84 -9.08 3.73 8.24
N PHE A 85 -8.15 4.66 8.46
CA PHE A 85 -8.35 6.11 8.26
C PHE A 85 -9.63 6.66 8.93
N GLY A 86 -9.96 6.16 10.14
CA GLY A 86 -11.17 6.55 10.85
C GLY A 86 -12.46 5.89 10.33
N VAL A 87 -12.35 4.95 9.39
CA VAL A 87 -13.48 4.17 8.89
C VAL A 87 -13.59 2.88 9.67
N GLU A 88 -14.76 2.62 10.24
CA GLU A 88 -15.05 1.37 10.93
C GLU A 88 -15.08 0.17 9.96
N PRO A 89 -14.82 -1.06 10.44
CA PRO A 89 -14.84 -2.26 9.62
C PRO A 89 -16.12 -2.42 8.82
N THR A 90 -15.99 -2.58 7.50
CA THR A 90 -17.13 -2.76 6.59
C THR A 90 -17.35 -4.21 6.17
N ASN A 91 -16.41 -5.11 6.47
CA ASN A 91 -16.36 -6.49 5.99
C ASN A 91 -16.31 -6.63 4.45
N GLN A 92 -16.09 -5.53 3.74
CA GLN A 92 -15.97 -5.56 2.28
C GLN A 92 -14.60 -6.11 1.89
N GLN A 93 -14.58 -6.96 0.86
CA GLN A 93 -13.35 -7.37 0.21
C GLN A 93 -12.93 -6.28 -0.78
N LEU A 94 -11.75 -5.75 -0.60
CA LEU A 94 -11.18 -4.68 -1.40
C LEU A 94 -9.98 -5.17 -2.18
N THR A 95 -9.78 -4.59 -3.34
CA THR A 95 -8.60 -4.79 -4.19
C THR A 95 -8.13 -3.43 -4.67
N TRP A 96 -6.82 -3.17 -4.56
CA TRP A 96 -6.19 -1.91 -4.99
C TRP A 96 -4.80 -2.16 -5.55
N SER A 97 -4.31 -1.25 -6.37
CA SER A 97 -2.98 -1.30 -6.94
C SER A 97 -1.95 -0.66 -6.02
N VAL A 98 -0.71 -1.12 -6.14
CA VAL A 98 0.46 -0.50 -5.55
C VAL A 98 1.61 -0.48 -6.56
N LEU A 99 2.31 0.63 -6.62
CA LEU A 99 3.57 0.78 -7.33
C LEU A 99 4.70 0.92 -6.32
N LEU A 100 5.70 0.07 -6.46
CA LEU A 100 6.89 0.05 -5.62
C LEU A 100 8.09 0.44 -6.47
N MET A 101 9.03 1.14 -5.86
CA MET A 101 10.35 1.40 -6.43
C MET A 101 11.40 1.14 -5.36
N ASP A 102 12.21 0.12 -5.60
CA ASP A 102 13.20 -0.40 -4.66
C ASP A 102 14.61 -0.24 -5.23
N ARG A 103 15.52 0.28 -4.42
CA ARG A 103 16.94 0.29 -4.73
C ARG A 103 17.65 -0.77 -3.92
N ILE A 104 18.43 -1.62 -4.60
CA ILE A 104 19.12 -2.76 -4.01
C ILE A 104 20.63 -2.54 -4.08
N VAL A 105 21.29 -2.58 -2.91
CA VAL A 105 22.75 -2.52 -2.79
C VAL A 105 23.19 -3.69 -1.92
N ASP A 106 24.18 -4.46 -2.37
CA ASP A 106 24.75 -5.62 -1.67
C ASP A 106 23.67 -6.60 -1.13
N GLY A 107 22.65 -6.84 -1.96
CA GLY A 107 21.58 -7.76 -1.64
C GLY A 107 20.51 -7.22 -0.68
N LYS A 108 20.59 -5.96 -0.29
CA LYS A 108 19.65 -5.30 0.63
C LYS A 108 18.87 -4.20 -0.06
N ILE A 109 17.59 -4.05 0.29
CA ILE A 109 16.78 -2.90 -0.09
C ILE A 109 17.22 -1.73 0.78
N VAL A 110 17.86 -0.73 0.17
CA VAL A 110 18.38 0.46 0.86
C VAL A 110 17.44 1.66 0.70
N LEU A 111 16.56 1.64 -0.29
CA LEU A 111 15.53 2.63 -0.53
C LEU A 111 14.27 1.91 -0.98
N HIS A 112 13.13 2.30 -0.43
CA HIS A 112 11.81 1.76 -0.78
C HIS A 112 10.80 2.90 -0.88
N HIS A 113 10.14 2.99 -2.01
CA HIS A 113 8.98 3.87 -2.21
C HIS A 113 7.78 3.02 -2.59
N ALA A 114 6.65 3.29 -1.95
CA ALA A 114 5.38 2.63 -2.22
C ALA A 114 4.28 3.67 -2.42
N ASN A 115 3.61 3.61 -3.56
CA ASN A 115 2.40 4.38 -3.85
C ASN A 115 1.23 3.41 -4.01
N ALA A 116 0.40 3.31 -2.98
CA ALA A 116 -0.83 2.54 -3.02
C ALA A 116 -2.03 3.45 -3.35
N ASP A 117 -2.99 2.93 -4.09
CA ASP A 117 -4.23 3.63 -4.43
C ASP A 117 -5.19 3.71 -3.24
N TRP A 118 -4.79 4.46 -2.20
CA TRP A 118 -5.61 4.68 -1.02
C TRP A 118 -6.88 5.49 -1.33
N ILE A 119 -6.84 6.38 -2.32
CA ILE A 119 -8.03 7.13 -2.73
C ILE A 119 -9.06 6.17 -3.31
N GLY A 120 -8.67 5.25 -4.19
CA GLY A 120 -9.55 4.21 -4.70
C GLY A 120 -10.14 3.32 -3.60
N VAL A 121 -9.36 3.02 -2.55
CA VAL A 121 -9.86 2.30 -1.36
C VAL A 121 -10.92 3.13 -0.64
N LEU A 122 -10.67 4.42 -0.36
CA LEU A 122 -11.60 5.31 0.33
C LEU A 122 -12.90 5.55 -0.46
N VAL A 123 -12.81 5.63 -1.79
CA VAL A 123 -13.99 5.69 -2.68
C VAL A 123 -14.82 4.42 -2.55
N LYS A 124 -14.20 3.23 -2.59
CA LYS A 124 -14.89 1.95 -2.42
C LYS A 124 -15.54 1.81 -1.04
N LEU A 125 -14.91 2.34 -0.01
CA LEU A 125 -15.46 2.41 1.35
C LEU A 125 -16.55 3.48 1.48
N GLY A 126 -16.77 4.30 0.44
CA GLY A 126 -17.77 5.36 0.43
C GLY A 126 -17.44 6.51 1.38
N VAL A 127 -16.17 6.82 1.58
CA VAL A 127 -15.68 7.98 2.39
C VAL A 127 -15.40 9.19 1.51
N VAL A 128 -14.97 8.94 0.27
CA VAL A 128 -14.64 9.97 -0.71
C VAL A 128 -15.49 9.74 -1.95
N ALA A 129 -16.01 10.80 -2.56
CA ALA A 129 -16.69 10.71 -3.85
C ALA A 129 -15.68 10.37 -4.95
N ALA A 130 -16.11 9.54 -5.92
CA ALA A 130 -15.35 9.40 -7.15
C ALA A 130 -15.31 10.73 -7.92
N PRO A 131 -14.26 11.01 -8.73
CA PRO A 131 -14.24 12.19 -9.59
C PRO A 131 -15.51 12.28 -10.44
N GLY A 132 -16.25 13.39 -10.33
CA GLY A 132 -17.56 13.60 -10.98
C GLY A 132 -18.76 12.89 -10.31
N GLY A 133 -18.55 12.19 -9.19
CA GLY A 133 -19.60 11.56 -8.40
C GLY A 133 -20.14 12.45 -7.29
N GLU A 134 -21.31 12.09 -6.77
CA GLU A 134 -21.88 12.73 -5.56
C GLU A 134 -21.17 12.23 -4.30
N LEU A 135 -21.14 13.07 -3.26
CA LEU A 135 -20.68 12.66 -1.94
C LEU A 135 -21.52 11.49 -1.41
N PRO A 136 -20.91 10.52 -0.72
CA PRO A 136 -21.64 9.43 -0.08
C PRO A 136 -22.71 9.97 0.87
N ARG A 137 -23.90 9.37 0.87
CA ARG A 137 -25.06 9.79 1.69
C ARG A 137 -24.73 9.99 3.17
N ARG A 138 -23.84 9.19 3.74
CA ARG A 138 -23.39 9.31 5.13
C ARG A 138 -22.63 10.60 5.43
N LEU A 139 -22.06 11.27 4.43
CA LEU A 139 -21.37 12.56 4.58
C LEU A 139 -22.32 13.73 4.26
N GLN A 140 -23.51 13.45 3.70
CA GLN A 140 -24.55 14.44 3.42
C GLN A 140 -25.46 14.69 4.63
N ALA A 141 -25.50 13.77 5.59
CA ALA A 141 -26.45 13.80 6.72
C ALA A 141 -25.99 14.68 7.89
N GLU A 142 -24.75 15.18 7.92
CA GLU A 142 -24.24 15.99 9.04
C GLU A 142 -24.46 17.50 8.87
N ASP A 143 -25.00 17.96 7.73
CA ASP A 143 -25.19 19.41 7.44
C ASP A 143 -26.61 19.92 7.68
N THR A 144 -27.50 19.14 8.30
CA THR A 144 -28.89 19.54 8.61
C THR A 144 -29.15 19.70 10.11
N GLY A 145 -28.27 20.33 10.86
CA GLY A 145 -28.41 20.50 12.30
C GLY A 145 -27.92 21.85 12.83
N GLY A 146 -28.19 22.93 12.12
CA GLY A 146 -27.93 24.30 12.58
C GLY A 146 -29.23 25.09 12.75
N ASP A 147 -30.12 24.64 13.64
CA ASP A 147 -31.23 25.47 14.08
C ASP A 147 -30.66 26.51 15.06
N GLY A 148 -30.46 27.72 14.54
CA GLY A 148 -30.02 28.87 15.34
C GLY A 148 -31.11 29.27 16.34
N PRO A 149 -30.76 29.75 17.54
CA PRO A 149 -31.73 30.17 18.53
C PRO A 149 -32.52 31.37 17.99
N THR A 150 -33.84 31.21 17.89
CA THR A 150 -34.81 32.30 17.76
C THR A 150 -34.63 33.24 18.96
N ARG A 151 -34.27 34.51 18.69
CA ARG A 151 -34.34 35.56 19.67
C ARG A 151 -35.75 36.11 19.65
N ASP A 152 -36.47 35.94 20.75
CA ASP A 152 -37.54 36.84 21.21
C ASP A 152 -36.95 38.04 21.95
#